data_a5fd6ebd01bbcb5c9971f5b47c2ba5ce
#
_entry.id   a5fd6ebd01bbcb5c9971f5b47c2ba5ce
#
_cell.length_a   1.000
_cell.length_b   1.000
_cell.length_c   1.000
_cell.angle_alpha   90.00
_cell.angle_beta   90.00
_cell.angle_gamma   90.00
#
_symmetry.space_group_name_H-M   'P 1'
#
loop_
_entity.id
_entity.type
_entity.pdbx_description
1 polymer ?
#
loop_
_entity_poly.entity_id
_entity_poly.type
_entity_poly.pdbx_seq_one_letter_code
_entity_poly.pdbx_strand_id
1 'polypeptide(L)'
;MKRLYFIVIAILITTLTGGQVVIDNLNCSTIIIGKDASATGFVTVAHNEDDGGNQIVNFYKFPGRDNKKGETIRFKEGASEPQVSHSYSYLWLEMPGMDFSDTYLNENGVLVTSNSCPSKEVFGEITDGGIGYQFRRLIAERSLSARVAVEMAGQLIEKWGYCGSGRTYTIADKNEAWLFAVVRGKQWVAYRIPDDHVAFLPNYYTIREIDLTDSENYLASKDLISYAQRRGWYNPQNDGPFDFSKVYSAENNITSMGNIGRMWAGVSKLSGKEFKMDDKFPCSFVPQHKIGMKDIEAVMQNHFEGTSLDDSQEYKKGSPHSNKTHAICASSQQFSFIAELRSGIPWAIGGRIWIAPRHGCVNPYMPFYFGITEIPASLTMDDPDKAYELHFKRTEAIYDRSQPLAWWSFVAVSEYADQEYGKHISELRRNKEELDRYYTKLAAQLEKDYLPIYKKQPAKAVSLINDFEKEVVSRAVSENNKILDKK
;
A
#
# COMPACT_ATOMS: atom_id res chain seq x y z
N MET A 1 62.31 20.42 -48.44
CA MET A 1 61.40 20.90 -47.38
C MET A 1 60.04 20.15 -47.52
N LYS A 2 59.90 19.08 -46.74
CA LYS A 2 58.60 18.28 -46.72
C LYS A 2 57.78 18.77 -45.56
N ARG A 3 56.62 19.32 -45.84
CA ARG A 3 55.63 19.71 -44.81
C ARG A 3 54.81 18.48 -44.39
N LEU A 4 54.94 18.09 -43.11
CA LEU A 4 54.17 17.07 -42.47
C LEU A 4 52.87 17.72 -42.01
N TYR A 5 51.68 17.23 -42.49
CA TYR A 5 50.39 17.59 -41.97
C TYR A 5 50.00 16.60 -40.88
N PHE A 6 49.88 17.09 -39.65
CA PHE A 6 49.27 16.32 -38.56
C PHE A 6 47.77 16.44 -38.66
N ILE A 7 47.10 15.32 -38.94
CA ILE A 7 45.65 15.20 -38.81
C ILE A 7 45.34 14.85 -37.34
N VAL A 8 44.74 15.81 -36.62
CA VAL A 8 44.24 15.57 -35.26
C VAL A 8 42.85 14.96 -35.42
N ILE A 9 42.73 13.66 -35.16
CA ILE A 9 41.43 12.98 -35.03
C ILE A 9 40.89 13.28 -33.63
N ALA A 10 39.89 14.17 -33.54
CA ALA A 10 39.14 14.37 -32.31
C ALA A 10 38.19 13.19 -32.11
N ILE A 11 38.56 12.30 -31.21
CA ILE A 11 37.63 11.24 -30.73
C ILE A 11 36.59 11.91 -29.82
N LEU A 12 35.39 12.09 -30.34
CA LEU A 12 34.23 12.43 -29.50
C LEU A 12 33.90 11.23 -28.62
N ILE A 13 34.34 11.27 -27.37
CA ILE A 13 33.84 10.36 -26.33
C ILE A 13 32.47 10.88 -25.92
N THR A 14 31.40 10.32 -26.51
CA THR A 14 30.05 10.45 -25.96
C THR A 14 30.02 9.66 -24.68
N THR A 15 30.11 10.34 -23.55
CA THR A 15 29.78 9.79 -22.25
C THR A 15 28.27 9.53 -22.28
N LEU A 16 27.88 8.29 -22.51
CA LEU A 16 26.60 7.78 -22.12
C LEU A 16 26.53 7.95 -20.60
N THR A 17 25.88 9.01 -20.15
CA THR A 17 25.38 9.10 -18.77
C THR A 17 24.35 7.98 -18.64
N GLY A 18 24.82 6.81 -18.21
CA GLY A 18 23.93 5.77 -17.75
C GLY A 18 23.06 6.38 -16.66
N GLY A 19 21.77 6.57 -16.94
CA GLY A 19 20.82 6.90 -15.91
C GLY A 19 20.99 5.85 -14.81
N GLN A 20 21.44 6.28 -13.64
CA GLN A 20 21.42 5.46 -12.45
C GLN A 20 19.96 5.03 -12.30
N VAL A 21 19.70 3.73 -12.51
CA VAL A 21 18.44 3.13 -12.11
C VAL A 21 18.40 3.36 -10.61
N VAL A 22 17.63 4.34 -10.18
CA VAL A 22 17.29 4.50 -8.77
C VAL A 22 16.60 3.18 -8.42
N ILE A 23 17.31 2.31 -7.71
CA ILE A 23 16.72 1.12 -7.11
C ILE A 23 15.80 1.72 -6.05
N ASP A 24 14.50 1.76 -6.36
CA ASP A 24 13.48 2.14 -5.41
C ASP A 24 13.62 1.18 -4.21
N ASN A 25 14.09 1.70 -3.09
CA ASN A 25 14.13 0.99 -1.81
C ASN A 25 12.69 0.92 -1.22
N LEU A 26 11.71 0.61 -2.07
CA LEU A 26 10.33 0.43 -1.66
C LEU A 26 10.24 -0.93 -0.97
N ASN A 27 9.91 -0.92 0.31
CA ASN A 27 9.85 -2.11 1.15
C ASN A 27 8.43 -2.35 1.71
N CYS A 28 7.41 -1.98 0.96
CA CYS A 28 6.01 -2.14 1.34
C CYS A 28 5.69 -3.57 1.79
N SER A 29 4.79 -3.70 2.75
CA SER A 29 4.30 -4.99 3.22
C SER A 29 2.78 -4.94 3.34
N THR A 30 2.09 -5.96 2.83
CA THR A 30 0.63 -6.03 2.89
C THR A 30 0.18 -7.35 3.52
N ILE A 31 -0.84 -7.29 4.38
CA ILE A 31 -1.58 -8.44 4.89
C ILE A 31 -2.99 -8.37 4.33
N ILE A 32 -3.50 -9.49 3.84
CA ILE A 32 -4.89 -9.66 3.42
C ILE A 32 -5.50 -10.78 4.25
N ILE A 33 -6.65 -10.54 4.84
CA ILE A 33 -7.34 -11.50 5.70
C ILE A 33 -8.75 -11.68 5.16
N GLY A 34 -9.08 -12.88 4.71
CA GLY A 34 -10.42 -13.26 4.32
C GLY A 34 -11.39 -13.19 5.52
N LYS A 35 -12.65 -12.98 5.26
CA LYS A 35 -13.66 -12.75 6.31
C LYS A 35 -13.76 -13.90 7.33
N ASP A 36 -13.57 -15.15 6.87
CA ASP A 36 -13.65 -16.34 7.73
C ASP A 36 -12.34 -16.61 8.48
N ALA A 37 -11.19 -16.06 8.01
CA ALA A 37 -9.92 -16.04 8.72
C ALA A 37 -9.81 -14.89 9.73
N SER A 38 -10.64 -13.85 9.59
CA SER A 38 -10.65 -12.68 10.47
C SER A 38 -11.34 -12.94 11.81
N ALA A 39 -10.77 -12.46 12.91
CA ALA A 39 -11.39 -12.51 14.23
C ALA A 39 -12.67 -11.64 14.32
N THR A 40 -12.80 -10.62 13.46
CA THR A 40 -13.98 -9.75 13.39
C THR A 40 -15.03 -10.24 12.40
N GLY A 41 -14.72 -11.24 11.56
CA GLY A 41 -15.60 -11.74 10.52
C GLY A 41 -15.71 -10.84 9.30
N PHE A 42 -14.79 -9.87 9.14
CA PHE A 42 -14.77 -8.94 8.02
C PHE A 42 -13.47 -9.07 7.22
N VAL A 43 -13.57 -8.83 5.91
CA VAL A 43 -12.37 -8.69 5.08
C VAL A 43 -11.52 -7.55 5.65
N THR A 44 -10.25 -7.85 5.90
CA THR A 44 -9.32 -6.90 6.49
C THR A 44 -8.05 -6.81 5.64
N VAL A 45 -7.60 -5.60 5.37
CA VAL A 45 -6.35 -5.33 4.67
C VAL A 45 -5.47 -4.44 5.53
N ALA A 46 -4.22 -4.86 5.77
CA ALA A 46 -3.23 -4.02 6.42
C ALA A 46 -2.06 -3.77 5.47
N HIS A 47 -1.46 -2.58 5.55
CA HIS A 47 -0.38 -2.20 4.65
C HIS A 47 0.58 -1.23 5.33
N ASN A 48 1.89 -1.48 5.15
CA ASN A 48 2.94 -0.51 5.40
C ASN A 48 3.38 0.07 4.06
N GLU A 49 3.25 1.38 3.91
CA GLU A 49 3.78 2.10 2.77
C GLU A 49 5.18 2.60 3.08
N ASP A 50 6.13 2.24 2.23
CA ASP A 50 7.55 2.55 2.40
C ASP A 50 8.07 3.39 1.24
N ASP A 51 8.74 4.50 1.56
CA ASP A 51 9.41 5.37 0.59
C ASP A 51 10.60 6.10 1.22
N GLY A 52 11.41 6.73 0.39
CA GLY A 52 12.59 7.47 0.84
C GLY A 52 12.27 8.77 1.58
N GLY A 53 12.90 8.96 2.74
CA GLY A 53 12.84 10.20 3.51
C GLY A 53 11.59 10.36 4.38
N ASN A 54 11.46 11.56 4.97
CA ASN A 54 10.29 11.97 5.74
C ASN A 54 9.53 13.00 4.90
N GLN A 55 8.47 12.58 4.23
CA GLN A 55 7.60 13.47 3.48
C GLN A 55 6.20 13.48 4.09
N ILE A 56 5.45 14.55 3.84
CA ILE A 56 4.08 14.68 4.28
C ILE A 56 3.24 13.59 3.62
N VAL A 57 2.35 12.98 4.41
CA VAL A 57 1.26 12.13 3.91
C VAL A 57 -0.03 12.85 4.23
N ASN A 58 -0.82 13.13 3.20
CA ASN A 58 -2.11 13.79 3.32
C ASN A 58 -3.25 12.79 3.36
N PHE A 59 -4.33 13.19 4.02
CA PHE A 59 -5.56 12.42 4.04
C PHE A 59 -6.70 13.27 3.49
N TYR A 60 -7.33 12.83 2.39
CA TYR A 60 -8.39 13.55 1.72
C TYR A 60 -9.67 12.73 1.61
N LYS A 61 -10.80 13.44 1.60
CA LYS A 61 -12.10 12.94 1.13
C LYS A 61 -12.41 13.59 -0.20
N PHE A 62 -12.40 12.79 -1.26
CA PHE A 62 -12.79 13.27 -2.58
C PHE A 62 -14.29 13.00 -2.81
N PRO A 63 -15.11 14.01 -3.14
CA PRO A 63 -16.54 13.82 -3.34
C PRO A 63 -16.83 13.06 -4.63
N GLY A 64 -17.90 12.27 -4.65
CA GLY A 64 -18.46 11.74 -5.88
C GLY A 64 -18.98 12.88 -6.76
N ARG A 65 -18.90 12.71 -8.08
CA ARG A 65 -19.33 13.76 -9.03
C ARG A 65 -19.90 13.19 -10.31
N ASP A 66 -20.86 13.94 -10.89
CA ASP A 66 -21.32 13.70 -12.24
C ASP A 66 -20.37 14.39 -13.23
N ASN A 67 -19.94 13.64 -14.23
CA ASN A 67 -18.98 14.10 -15.22
C ASN A 67 -19.70 14.54 -16.50
N LYS A 68 -19.07 15.45 -17.25
CA LYS A 68 -19.64 15.95 -18.51
C LYS A 68 -19.61 14.86 -19.60
N LYS A 69 -20.64 14.81 -20.41
CA LYS A 69 -20.68 13.89 -21.56
C LYS A 69 -19.50 14.16 -22.50
N GLY A 70 -18.72 13.11 -22.79
CA GLY A 70 -17.54 13.20 -23.66
C GLY A 70 -16.27 13.69 -22.96
N GLU A 71 -16.30 13.86 -21.64
CA GLU A 71 -15.10 14.11 -20.85
C GLU A 71 -14.14 12.93 -20.94
N THR A 72 -12.84 13.22 -20.95
CA THR A 72 -11.78 12.21 -20.99
C THR A 72 -10.78 12.47 -19.89
N ILE A 73 -10.25 11.39 -19.30
CA ILE A 73 -9.08 11.44 -18.43
C ILE A 73 -7.84 11.22 -19.29
N ARG A 74 -6.92 12.15 -19.23
CA ARG A 74 -5.58 11.97 -19.80
C ARG A 74 -4.63 11.47 -18.73
N PHE A 75 -4.00 10.33 -19.01
CA PHE A 75 -2.99 9.78 -18.10
C PHE A 75 -1.68 10.57 -18.22
N LYS A 76 -0.93 10.61 -17.12
CA LYS A 76 0.37 11.29 -17.07
C LYS A 76 1.30 10.79 -18.18
N GLU A 77 1.24 9.51 -18.48
CA GLU A 77 2.09 8.83 -19.45
C GLU A 77 1.69 9.08 -20.91
N GLY A 78 0.48 9.56 -21.15
CA GLY A 78 0.04 10.02 -22.48
C GLY A 78 -1.29 9.44 -22.96
N ALA A 79 -1.63 8.20 -22.63
CA ALA A 79 -2.90 7.59 -23.01
C ALA A 79 -4.11 8.35 -22.42
N SER A 80 -5.29 8.19 -23.00
CA SER A 80 -6.50 8.83 -22.48
C SER A 80 -7.69 7.89 -22.54
N GLU A 81 -8.50 7.93 -21.47
CA GLU A 81 -9.67 7.07 -21.27
C GLU A 81 -10.94 7.93 -21.19
N PRO A 82 -12.07 7.55 -21.81
CA PRO A 82 -13.33 8.22 -21.58
C PRO A 82 -13.69 8.23 -20.09
N GLN A 83 -14.16 9.38 -19.58
CA GLN A 83 -14.67 9.46 -18.22
C GLN A 83 -16.05 8.80 -18.13
N VAL A 84 -16.31 8.15 -16.99
CA VAL A 84 -17.63 7.60 -16.66
C VAL A 84 -18.63 8.73 -16.38
N SER A 85 -19.94 8.48 -16.51
CA SER A 85 -20.98 9.49 -16.23
C SER A 85 -20.97 9.94 -14.77
N HIS A 86 -20.64 9.04 -13.86
CA HIS A 86 -20.53 9.30 -12.42
C HIS A 86 -19.26 8.68 -11.86
N SER A 87 -18.44 9.47 -11.15
CA SER A 87 -17.26 9.01 -10.41
C SER A 87 -17.62 8.92 -8.94
N TYR A 88 -17.29 7.77 -8.31
CA TYR A 88 -17.58 7.53 -6.90
C TYR A 88 -16.71 8.37 -5.97
N SER A 89 -17.25 8.72 -4.80
CA SER A 89 -16.51 9.33 -3.71
C SER A 89 -15.47 8.36 -3.14
N TYR A 90 -14.31 8.87 -2.71
CA TYR A 90 -13.28 8.05 -2.07
C TYR A 90 -12.52 8.79 -0.97
N LEU A 91 -12.00 8.05 -0.02
CA LEU A 91 -10.90 8.47 0.84
C LEU A 91 -9.58 8.24 0.09
N TRP A 92 -8.64 9.13 0.29
CA TRP A 92 -7.35 9.14 -0.37
C TRP A 92 -6.22 9.41 0.62
N LEU A 93 -5.37 8.40 0.86
CA LEU A 93 -4.07 8.58 1.48
C LEU A 93 -3.10 8.95 0.37
N GLU A 94 -2.70 10.21 0.36
CA GLU A 94 -1.93 10.82 -0.70
C GLU A 94 -0.48 11.00 -0.28
N MET A 95 0.44 10.60 -1.13
CA MET A 95 1.85 10.93 -1.02
C MET A 95 2.24 11.90 -2.14
N PRO A 96 2.31 13.21 -1.87
CA PRO A 96 2.52 14.24 -2.89
C PRO A 96 3.80 14.00 -3.70
N GLY A 97 3.71 14.13 -5.01
CA GLY A 97 4.84 13.95 -5.92
C GLY A 97 5.27 12.49 -6.12
N MET A 98 4.51 11.53 -5.60
CA MET A 98 4.79 10.10 -5.73
C MET A 98 3.81 9.42 -6.67
N ASP A 99 4.32 8.62 -7.60
CA ASP A 99 3.49 8.00 -8.64
C ASP A 99 2.80 6.70 -8.18
N PHE A 100 3.16 6.12 -7.03
CA PHE A 100 2.83 4.72 -6.74
C PHE A 100 2.44 4.39 -5.30
N SER A 101 2.43 5.36 -4.40
CA SER A 101 2.31 5.10 -2.96
C SER A 101 0.92 5.41 -2.37
N ASP A 102 -0.02 5.83 -3.19
CA ASP A 102 -1.36 6.21 -2.75
C ASP A 102 -2.27 5.01 -2.50
N THR A 103 -3.13 5.16 -1.50
CA THR A 103 -4.19 4.20 -1.16
C THR A 103 -5.55 4.85 -1.24
N TYR A 104 -6.54 4.12 -1.73
CA TYR A 104 -7.90 4.61 -1.95
C TYR A 104 -8.93 3.65 -1.34
N LEU A 105 -10.00 4.21 -0.78
CA LEU A 105 -11.19 3.48 -0.33
C LEU A 105 -12.43 4.22 -0.83
N ASN A 106 -13.28 3.58 -1.64
CA ASN A 106 -14.43 4.23 -2.25
C ASN A 106 -15.77 4.01 -1.49
N GLU A 107 -16.82 4.71 -1.93
CA GLU A 107 -18.15 4.66 -1.32
C GLU A 107 -18.88 3.32 -1.48
N ASN A 108 -18.44 2.48 -2.39
CA ASN A 108 -18.97 1.12 -2.58
C ASN A 108 -18.24 0.08 -1.73
N GLY A 109 -17.18 0.49 -1.05
CA GLY A 109 -16.36 -0.36 -0.19
C GLY A 109 -15.13 -0.94 -0.87
N VAL A 110 -14.80 -0.52 -2.07
CA VAL A 110 -13.60 -0.99 -2.77
C VAL A 110 -12.38 -0.24 -2.26
N LEU A 111 -11.45 -1.01 -1.70
CA LEU A 111 -10.12 -0.56 -1.29
C LEU A 111 -9.11 -0.98 -2.35
N VAL A 112 -8.16 -0.10 -2.67
CA VAL A 112 -7.00 -0.43 -3.49
C VAL A 112 -5.73 0.15 -2.90
N THR A 113 -4.73 -0.71 -2.72
CA THR A 113 -3.34 -0.36 -2.39
C THR A 113 -2.40 -1.22 -3.23
N SER A 114 -1.07 -1.06 -3.11
CA SER A 114 -0.18 -1.84 -3.97
C SER A 114 1.25 -1.94 -3.45
N ASN A 115 1.94 -3.02 -3.85
CA ASN A 115 3.36 -3.23 -3.61
C ASN A 115 4.11 -3.21 -4.95
N SER A 116 5.25 -2.53 -5.01
CA SER A 116 6.16 -2.63 -6.14
C SER A 116 6.67 -4.06 -6.27
N CYS A 117 6.44 -4.69 -7.42
CA CYS A 117 6.85 -6.06 -7.70
C CYS A 117 7.49 -6.08 -9.10
N PRO A 118 8.76 -5.66 -9.24
CA PRO A 118 9.40 -5.59 -10.55
C PRO A 118 9.38 -6.92 -11.29
N SER A 119 9.01 -6.85 -12.57
CA SER A 119 9.06 -7.98 -13.48
C SER A 119 10.38 -7.99 -14.25
N LYS A 120 10.74 -9.13 -14.81
CA LYS A 120 11.88 -9.21 -15.75
C LYS A 120 11.54 -8.65 -17.15
N GLU A 121 10.27 -8.29 -17.40
CA GLU A 121 9.86 -7.69 -18.66
C GLU A 121 10.27 -6.22 -18.74
N VAL A 122 11.07 -5.88 -19.77
CA VAL A 122 11.54 -4.51 -20.01
C VAL A 122 11.05 -3.94 -21.35
N PHE A 123 10.52 -4.80 -22.22
CA PHE A 123 10.06 -4.46 -23.58
C PHE A 123 8.56 -4.76 -23.79
N GLY A 124 7.79 -4.83 -22.71
CA GLY A 124 6.34 -5.09 -22.80
C GLY A 124 5.64 -4.06 -23.67
N GLU A 125 4.61 -4.49 -24.40
CA GLU A 125 3.83 -3.64 -25.30
C GLU A 125 3.10 -2.53 -24.53
N ILE A 126 3.31 -1.29 -24.96
CA ILE A 126 2.69 -0.08 -24.41
C ILE A 126 1.99 0.65 -25.54
N THR A 127 0.73 1.02 -25.35
CA THR A 127 -0.08 1.79 -26.30
C THR A 127 -0.20 3.24 -25.80
N ASP A 128 0.10 4.23 -26.63
CA ASP A 128 -0.03 5.67 -26.33
C ASP A 128 0.63 6.13 -25.02
N GLY A 129 1.72 5.50 -24.61
CA GLY A 129 2.42 5.78 -23.36
C GLY A 129 2.00 4.90 -22.19
N GLY A 130 0.87 4.21 -22.27
CA GLY A 130 0.41 3.27 -21.26
C GLY A 130 -0.33 3.90 -20.08
N ILE A 131 -0.51 3.08 -19.04
CA ILE A 131 -1.12 3.49 -17.79
C ILE A 131 -0.19 3.16 -16.60
N GLY A 132 -0.08 4.08 -15.67
CA GLY A 132 0.74 3.94 -14.46
C GLY A 132 -0.01 4.37 -13.21
N TYR A 133 0.34 5.54 -12.69
CA TYR A 133 -0.19 6.08 -11.44
C TYR A 133 -1.73 6.11 -11.35
N GLN A 134 -2.40 6.64 -12.36
CA GLN A 134 -3.85 6.86 -12.33
C GLN A 134 -4.69 5.57 -12.32
N PHE A 135 -4.05 4.42 -12.50
CA PHE A 135 -4.69 3.12 -12.49
C PHE A 135 -5.50 2.87 -11.19
N ARG A 136 -4.90 3.11 -9.99
CA ARG A 136 -5.58 2.94 -8.70
C ARG A 136 -6.73 3.90 -8.52
N ARG A 137 -6.56 5.14 -8.96
CA ARG A 137 -7.61 6.14 -8.91
C ARG A 137 -8.81 5.74 -9.75
N LEU A 138 -8.59 5.24 -10.99
CA LEU A 138 -9.68 4.74 -11.83
C LEU A 138 -10.44 3.59 -11.18
N ILE A 139 -9.74 2.69 -10.47
CA ILE A 139 -10.37 1.65 -9.67
C ILE A 139 -11.29 2.28 -8.62
N ALA A 140 -10.80 3.25 -7.85
CA ALA A 140 -11.59 3.91 -6.82
C ALA A 140 -12.81 4.67 -7.40
N GLU A 141 -12.63 5.41 -8.49
CA GLU A 141 -13.67 6.23 -9.10
C GLU A 141 -14.78 5.43 -9.78
N ARG A 142 -14.54 4.15 -10.16
CA ARG A 142 -15.39 3.43 -11.12
C ARG A 142 -15.91 2.09 -10.63
N SER A 143 -15.41 1.55 -9.52
CA SER A 143 -15.70 0.17 -9.16
C SER A 143 -16.79 0.04 -8.11
N LEU A 144 -17.75 -0.86 -8.38
CA LEU A 144 -18.84 -1.21 -7.49
C LEU A 144 -18.48 -2.35 -6.53
N SER A 145 -17.51 -3.18 -6.89
CA SER A 145 -17.01 -4.32 -6.09
C SER A 145 -15.58 -4.66 -6.46
N ALA A 146 -14.91 -5.47 -5.64
CA ALA A 146 -13.55 -5.93 -5.89
C ALA A 146 -13.45 -6.72 -7.20
N ARG A 147 -14.39 -7.60 -7.49
CA ARG A 147 -14.45 -8.37 -8.75
C ARG A 147 -14.55 -7.45 -9.98
N VAL A 148 -15.47 -6.50 -9.97
CA VAL A 148 -15.63 -5.53 -11.06
C VAL A 148 -14.35 -4.68 -11.22
N ALA A 149 -13.69 -4.33 -10.11
CA ALA A 149 -12.42 -3.61 -10.13
C ALA A 149 -11.32 -4.41 -10.84
N VAL A 150 -11.18 -5.69 -10.51
CA VAL A 150 -10.18 -6.60 -11.13
C VAL A 150 -10.44 -6.77 -12.62
N GLU A 151 -11.68 -6.98 -13.04
CA GLU A 151 -12.05 -7.14 -14.45
C GLU A 151 -11.79 -5.85 -15.26
N MET A 152 -12.16 -4.70 -14.72
CA MET A 152 -11.86 -3.39 -15.33
C MET A 152 -10.34 -3.14 -15.38
N ALA A 153 -9.63 -3.48 -14.32
CA ALA A 153 -8.18 -3.36 -14.24
C ALA A 153 -7.51 -4.15 -15.36
N GLY A 154 -7.91 -5.41 -15.56
CA GLY A 154 -7.42 -6.27 -16.64
C GLY A 154 -7.67 -5.63 -18.02
N GLN A 155 -8.89 -5.16 -18.27
CA GLN A 155 -9.24 -4.48 -19.53
C GLN A 155 -8.40 -3.25 -19.81
N LEU A 156 -8.13 -2.41 -18.79
CA LEU A 156 -7.28 -1.22 -18.92
C LEU A 156 -5.83 -1.61 -19.23
N ILE A 157 -5.29 -2.63 -18.59
CA ILE A 157 -3.94 -3.13 -18.86
C ILE A 157 -3.84 -3.74 -20.26
N GLU A 158 -4.80 -4.54 -20.69
CA GLU A 158 -4.83 -5.10 -22.06
C GLU A 158 -4.95 -4.01 -23.12
N LYS A 159 -5.66 -2.93 -22.85
CA LYS A 159 -5.83 -1.80 -23.76
C LYS A 159 -4.57 -0.95 -23.86
N TRP A 160 -4.02 -0.49 -22.75
CA TRP A 160 -2.98 0.53 -22.72
C TRP A 160 -1.57 0.00 -22.44
N GLY A 161 -1.46 -1.11 -21.70
CA GLY A 161 -0.21 -1.62 -21.16
C GLY A 161 0.22 -0.87 -19.90
N TYR A 162 0.78 -1.59 -18.92
CA TYR A 162 1.35 -1.02 -17.71
C TYR A 162 2.75 -0.47 -17.99
N CYS A 163 2.98 0.81 -17.73
CA CYS A 163 4.25 1.47 -18.05
C CYS A 163 5.33 1.31 -16.98
N GLY A 164 4.98 0.92 -15.75
CA GLY A 164 5.94 0.64 -14.67
C GLY A 164 6.66 -0.69 -14.84
N SER A 165 7.63 -0.99 -13.95
CA SER A 165 8.41 -2.23 -13.98
C SER A 165 7.61 -3.48 -13.61
N GLY A 166 6.51 -3.32 -12.89
CA GLY A 166 5.62 -4.36 -12.40
C GLY A 166 5.14 -4.06 -10.99
N ARG A 167 3.96 -4.57 -10.64
CA ARG A 167 3.29 -4.26 -9.36
C ARG A 167 2.28 -5.34 -9.01
N THR A 168 2.02 -5.54 -7.72
CA THR A 168 0.83 -6.26 -7.26
C THR A 168 -0.07 -5.28 -6.53
N TYR A 169 -1.29 -5.14 -7.03
CA TYR A 169 -2.36 -4.39 -6.37
C TYR A 169 -3.14 -5.34 -5.47
N THR A 170 -3.44 -4.89 -4.27
CA THR A 170 -4.44 -5.48 -3.40
C THR A 170 -5.74 -4.74 -3.65
N ILE A 171 -6.76 -5.46 -4.13
CA ILE A 171 -8.09 -4.93 -4.42
C ILE A 171 -9.08 -5.71 -3.56
N ALA A 172 -9.78 -5.05 -2.66
CA ALA A 172 -10.67 -5.70 -1.72
C ALA A 172 -11.98 -4.93 -1.55
N ASP A 173 -13.04 -5.63 -1.20
CA ASP A 173 -14.27 -5.05 -0.71
C ASP A 173 -14.79 -5.83 0.53
N LYS A 174 -15.99 -5.49 1.00
CA LYS A 174 -16.61 -6.13 2.16
C LYS A 174 -16.91 -7.64 2.00
N ASN A 175 -16.75 -8.20 0.80
CA ASN A 175 -17.09 -9.58 0.50
C ASN A 175 -15.86 -10.43 0.17
N GLU A 176 -14.86 -9.85 -0.51
CA GLU A 176 -13.71 -10.59 -1.04
C GLU A 176 -12.47 -9.69 -1.20
N ALA A 177 -11.32 -10.34 -1.39
CA ALA A 177 -10.06 -9.66 -1.67
C ALA A 177 -9.28 -10.38 -2.76
N TRP A 178 -8.54 -9.62 -3.56
CA TRP A 178 -7.76 -10.08 -4.71
C TRP A 178 -6.34 -9.54 -4.68
N LEU A 179 -5.40 -10.36 -5.11
CA LEU A 179 -4.10 -9.93 -5.60
C LEU A 179 -4.18 -9.77 -7.11
N PHE A 180 -3.92 -8.57 -7.62
CA PHE A 180 -3.85 -8.27 -9.05
C PHE A 180 -2.41 -7.94 -9.41
N ALA A 181 -1.68 -8.90 -9.98
CA ALA A 181 -0.30 -8.75 -10.39
C ALA A 181 -0.20 -8.32 -11.84
N VAL A 182 0.46 -7.19 -12.10
CA VAL A 182 0.66 -6.63 -13.43
C VAL A 182 2.15 -6.61 -13.77
N VAL A 183 2.47 -7.02 -14.98
CA VAL A 183 3.80 -7.01 -15.59
C VAL A 183 3.92 -5.76 -16.48
N ARG A 184 5.12 -5.23 -16.68
CA ARG A 184 5.31 -4.20 -17.71
C ARG A 184 4.71 -4.66 -19.05
N GLY A 185 3.87 -3.83 -19.67
CA GLY A 185 3.11 -4.19 -20.87
C GLY A 185 1.72 -4.71 -20.53
N LYS A 186 1.22 -5.67 -21.29
CA LYS A 186 -0.20 -6.08 -21.28
C LYS A 186 -0.48 -7.37 -20.50
N GLN A 187 0.53 -7.94 -19.82
CA GLN A 187 0.36 -9.19 -19.09
C GLN A 187 -0.03 -8.94 -17.63
N TRP A 188 -1.00 -9.70 -17.14
CA TRP A 188 -1.49 -9.64 -15.77
C TRP A 188 -2.12 -10.96 -15.34
N VAL A 189 -2.17 -11.18 -14.04
CA VAL A 189 -2.92 -12.27 -13.39
C VAL A 189 -3.53 -11.76 -12.08
N ALA A 190 -4.72 -12.21 -11.76
CA ALA A 190 -5.36 -11.96 -10.47
C ALA A 190 -5.70 -13.28 -9.78
N TYR A 191 -5.56 -13.28 -8.46
CA TYR A 191 -5.91 -14.39 -7.59
C TYR A 191 -6.80 -13.90 -6.46
N ARG A 192 -7.98 -14.52 -6.32
CA ARG A 192 -8.90 -14.27 -5.20
C ARG A 192 -8.36 -14.99 -3.96
N ILE A 193 -8.21 -14.26 -2.87
CA ILE A 193 -7.86 -14.84 -1.58
C ILE A 193 -9.09 -15.55 -1.03
N PRO A 194 -9.03 -16.88 -0.74
CA PRO A 194 -10.15 -17.60 -0.14
C PRO A 194 -10.60 -16.97 1.20
N ASP A 195 -11.86 -17.10 1.52
CA ASP A 195 -12.47 -16.42 2.67
C ASP A 195 -11.87 -16.85 4.02
N ASP A 196 -11.36 -18.07 4.12
CA ASP A 196 -10.68 -18.67 5.28
C ASP A 196 -9.14 -18.52 5.27
N HIS A 197 -8.59 -17.81 4.27
CA HIS A 197 -7.15 -17.64 4.08
C HIS A 197 -6.66 -16.27 4.54
N VAL A 198 -5.35 -16.24 4.79
CA VAL A 198 -4.53 -15.05 4.96
C VAL A 198 -3.44 -15.03 3.88
N ALA A 199 -3.09 -13.86 3.38
CA ALA A 199 -1.93 -13.67 2.51
C ALA A 199 -1.01 -12.58 3.07
N PHE A 200 0.30 -12.75 2.87
CA PHE A 200 1.30 -11.73 3.11
C PHE A 200 2.06 -11.42 1.82
N LEU A 201 2.23 -10.14 1.52
CA LEU A 201 2.83 -9.66 0.27
C LEU A 201 3.97 -8.67 0.55
N PRO A 202 5.23 -8.99 0.25
CA PRO A 202 6.35 -8.04 0.18
C PRO A 202 6.48 -7.43 -1.23
N ASN A 203 7.70 -7.15 -1.71
CA ASN A 203 7.92 -6.52 -3.02
C ASN A 203 8.39 -7.51 -4.11
N TYR A 204 7.72 -8.64 -4.24
CA TYR A 204 7.82 -9.56 -5.39
C TYR A 204 6.49 -10.25 -5.61
N TYR A 205 6.27 -10.82 -6.80
CA TYR A 205 5.03 -11.55 -7.10
C TYR A 205 4.92 -12.81 -6.23
N THR A 206 3.85 -12.92 -5.45
CA THR A 206 3.60 -14.09 -4.59
C THR A 206 2.63 -15.10 -5.20
N ILE A 207 1.89 -14.74 -6.27
CA ILE A 207 1.04 -15.67 -7.02
C ILE A 207 1.95 -16.72 -7.67
N ARG A 208 1.69 -17.97 -7.38
CA ARG A 208 2.51 -19.12 -7.81
C ARG A 208 1.84 -19.88 -8.95
N GLU A 209 1.50 -21.12 -8.70
CA GLU A 209 0.77 -21.94 -9.65
C GLU A 209 -0.64 -21.41 -9.83
N ILE A 210 -1.09 -21.31 -11.07
CA ILE A 210 -2.40 -20.75 -11.43
C ILE A 210 -3.25 -21.79 -12.12
N ASP A 211 -4.54 -21.82 -11.81
CA ASP A 211 -5.54 -22.63 -12.48
C ASP A 211 -6.51 -21.74 -13.26
N LEU A 212 -6.26 -21.51 -14.53
CA LEU A 212 -7.12 -20.69 -15.39
C LEU A 212 -8.45 -21.35 -15.76
N THR A 213 -8.70 -22.60 -15.34
CA THR A 213 -10.02 -23.24 -15.46
C THR A 213 -10.96 -22.83 -14.31
N ASP A 214 -10.40 -22.38 -13.20
CA ASP A 214 -11.12 -21.81 -12.06
C ASP A 214 -11.29 -20.30 -12.21
N SER A 215 -12.27 -19.89 -13.00
CA SER A 215 -12.54 -18.47 -13.26
C SER A 215 -13.16 -17.72 -12.05
N GLU A 216 -13.51 -18.40 -10.97
CA GLU A 216 -13.96 -17.74 -9.74
C GLU A 216 -12.77 -17.21 -8.95
N ASN A 217 -11.65 -17.93 -8.94
CA ASN A 217 -10.48 -17.59 -8.16
C ASN A 217 -9.31 -17.06 -8.98
N TYR A 218 -9.29 -17.29 -10.30
CA TYR A 218 -8.22 -16.81 -11.17
C TYR A 218 -8.75 -16.08 -12.40
N LEU A 219 -8.15 -14.92 -12.66
CA LEU A 219 -8.33 -14.17 -13.91
C LEU A 219 -6.95 -13.79 -14.45
N ALA A 220 -6.81 -13.72 -15.77
CA ALA A 220 -5.53 -13.36 -16.38
C ALA A 220 -5.71 -12.81 -17.80
N SER A 221 -4.69 -12.14 -18.33
CA SER A 221 -4.58 -11.86 -19.74
C SER A 221 -4.57 -13.12 -20.57
N LYS A 222 -5.23 -13.10 -21.72
CA LYS A 222 -5.50 -14.31 -22.56
C LYS A 222 -4.25 -15.07 -22.97
N ASP A 223 -3.14 -14.38 -23.16
CA ASP A 223 -1.90 -14.95 -23.65
C ASP A 223 -0.78 -15.01 -22.59
N LEU A 224 -1.10 -14.87 -21.30
CA LEU A 224 -0.14 -14.85 -20.21
C LEU A 224 0.92 -15.97 -20.32
N ILE A 225 0.48 -17.23 -20.45
CA ILE A 225 1.36 -18.38 -20.51
C ILE A 225 2.09 -18.45 -21.86
N SER A 226 1.37 -18.28 -22.97
CA SER A 226 1.97 -18.32 -24.32
C SER A 226 2.92 -17.15 -24.57
N TYR A 227 2.69 -16.00 -23.94
CA TYR A 227 3.63 -14.88 -23.94
C TYR A 227 4.96 -15.28 -23.27
N ALA A 228 4.91 -15.88 -22.09
CA ALA A 228 6.11 -16.36 -21.40
C ALA A 228 6.87 -17.42 -22.22
N GLN A 229 6.17 -18.30 -22.93
CA GLN A 229 6.77 -19.26 -23.86
C GLN A 229 7.48 -18.56 -25.02
N ARG A 230 6.83 -17.58 -25.67
CA ARG A 230 7.43 -16.78 -26.77
C ARG A 230 8.67 -16.00 -26.32
N ARG A 231 8.69 -15.58 -25.05
CA ARG A 231 9.85 -14.90 -24.41
C ARG A 231 10.97 -15.88 -24.02
N GLY A 232 10.74 -17.19 -24.12
CA GLY A 232 11.70 -18.20 -23.67
C GLY A 232 11.83 -18.30 -22.14
N TRP A 233 10.86 -17.81 -21.38
CA TRP A 233 10.88 -17.82 -19.91
C TRP A 233 10.22 -19.04 -19.30
N TYR A 234 9.45 -19.79 -20.11
CA TYR A 234 8.74 -20.97 -19.70
C TYR A 234 8.66 -22.01 -20.82
N ASN A 235 8.99 -23.24 -20.49
CA ASN A 235 8.83 -24.40 -21.38
C ASN A 235 8.06 -25.50 -20.65
N PRO A 236 6.80 -25.80 -21.06
CA PRO A 236 5.95 -26.78 -20.37
C PRO A 236 6.50 -28.21 -20.37
N GLN A 237 7.42 -28.58 -21.31
CA GLN A 237 8.05 -29.88 -21.34
C GLN A 237 9.14 -30.03 -20.27
N ASN A 238 9.74 -28.90 -19.77
CA ASN A 238 10.93 -28.96 -18.92
C ASN A 238 10.72 -28.36 -17.55
N ASP A 239 9.83 -27.34 -17.42
CA ASP A 239 9.74 -26.47 -16.23
C ASP A 239 8.65 -26.87 -15.23
N GLY A 240 7.85 -27.92 -15.56
CA GLY A 240 6.72 -28.36 -14.73
C GLY A 240 5.52 -27.40 -14.80
N PRO A 241 4.67 -27.33 -13.76
CA PRO A 241 3.53 -26.42 -13.71
C PRO A 241 3.95 -24.96 -13.85
N PHE A 242 3.10 -24.15 -14.47
CA PHE A 242 3.35 -22.73 -14.64
C PHE A 242 3.29 -22.01 -13.30
N ASP A 243 4.41 -21.43 -12.88
CA ASP A 243 4.56 -20.64 -11.65
C ASP A 243 4.80 -19.18 -12.01
N PHE A 244 3.76 -18.34 -11.86
CA PHE A 244 3.82 -16.95 -12.28
C PHE A 244 4.96 -16.18 -11.59
N SER A 245 5.13 -16.34 -10.29
CA SER A 245 6.20 -15.69 -9.54
C SER A 245 7.59 -16.03 -10.14
N LYS A 246 7.89 -17.31 -10.33
CA LYS A 246 9.16 -17.77 -10.90
C LYS A 246 9.36 -17.28 -12.34
N VAL A 247 8.28 -17.28 -13.14
CA VAL A 247 8.35 -16.97 -14.57
C VAL A 247 8.47 -15.49 -14.84
N TYR A 248 7.82 -14.61 -14.06
CA TYR A 248 7.73 -13.19 -14.36
C TYR A 248 8.53 -12.26 -13.43
N SER A 249 8.88 -12.67 -12.20
CA SER A 249 9.62 -11.82 -11.27
C SER A 249 11.00 -11.45 -11.80
N ALA A 250 11.45 -10.23 -11.51
CA ALA A 250 12.85 -9.88 -11.64
C ALA A 250 13.67 -10.67 -10.61
N GLU A 251 14.79 -11.25 -11.05
CA GLU A 251 15.58 -12.16 -10.23
C GLU A 251 16.13 -11.52 -8.95
N ASN A 252 16.60 -10.28 -9.05
CA ASN A 252 17.10 -9.52 -7.92
C ASN A 252 16.02 -9.26 -6.85
N ASN A 253 14.74 -9.26 -7.19
CA ASN A 253 13.64 -9.08 -6.24
C ASN A 253 13.25 -10.39 -5.55
N ILE A 254 13.13 -11.48 -6.29
CA ILE A 254 12.74 -12.77 -5.72
C ILE A 254 13.86 -13.39 -4.85
N THR A 255 15.11 -13.00 -5.08
CA THR A 255 16.29 -13.41 -4.29
C THR A 255 16.72 -12.40 -3.22
N SER A 256 16.05 -11.25 -3.14
CA SER A 256 16.37 -10.21 -2.16
C SER A 256 16.13 -10.68 -0.74
N MET A 257 17.14 -10.61 0.13
CA MET A 257 17.04 -10.95 1.55
C MET A 257 16.00 -10.08 2.29
N GLY A 258 15.84 -8.82 1.90
CA GLY A 258 14.79 -7.96 2.45
C GLY A 258 13.39 -8.48 2.14
N ASN A 259 13.16 -8.97 0.91
CA ASN A 259 11.88 -9.56 0.52
C ASN A 259 11.66 -10.95 1.18
N ILE A 260 12.68 -11.81 1.17
CA ILE A 260 12.63 -13.14 1.75
C ILE A 260 12.42 -13.05 3.27
N GLY A 261 13.17 -12.20 3.97
CA GLY A 261 13.04 -11.99 5.42
C GLY A 261 11.67 -11.49 5.83
N ARG A 262 11.09 -10.51 5.12
CA ARG A 262 9.73 -10.02 5.39
C ARG A 262 8.68 -11.09 5.10
N MET A 263 8.79 -11.83 3.99
CA MET A 263 7.89 -12.94 3.66
C MET A 263 7.96 -14.03 4.73
N TRP A 264 9.17 -14.45 5.10
CA TRP A 264 9.40 -15.43 6.17
C TRP A 264 8.77 -15.00 7.50
N ALA A 265 9.05 -13.77 7.95
CA ALA A 265 8.51 -13.26 9.21
C ALA A 265 6.98 -13.13 9.18
N GLY A 266 6.43 -12.58 8.08
CA GLY A 266 4.98 -12.40 7.91
C GLY A 266 4.23 -13.72 7.87
N VAL A 267 4.66 -14.66 7.02
CA VAL A 267 4.00 -15.97 6.86
C VAL A 267 4.13 -16.81 8.14
N SER A 268 5.31 -16.85 8.78
CA SER A 268 5.51 -17.62 10.01
C SER A 268 4.60 -17.11 11.13
N LYS A 269 4.56 -15.80 11.36
CA LYS A 269 3.72 -15.22 12.42
C LYS A 269 2.22 -15.40 12.16
N LEU A 270 1.76 -15.15 10.94
CA LEU A 270 0.33 -15.21 10.61
C LEU A 270 -0.19 -16.66 10.48
N SER A 271 0.63 -17.59 10.01
CA SER A 271 0.21 -18.99 9.91
C SER A 271 0.28 -19.75 11.22
N GLY A 272 1.12 -19.29 12.18
CA GLY A 272 1.47 -20.02 13.40
C GLY A 272 2.39 -21.23 13.15
N LYS A 273 3.00 -21.34 11.94
CA LYS A 273 3.92 -22.41 11.56
C LYS A 273 5.34 -21.87 11.44
N GLU A 274 6.32 -22.69 11.76
CA GLU A 274 7.71 -22.37 11.50
C GLU A 274 8.07 -22.64 10.04
N PHE A 275 8.64 -21.61 9.39
CA PHE A 275 9.24 -21.69 8.06
C PHE A 275 10.74 -21.42 8.14
N LYS A 276 11.49 -21.95 7.20
CA LYS A 276 12.87 -21.53 6.93
C LYS A 276 12.87 -20.49 5.82
N MET A 277 13.93 -19.67 5.75
CA MET A 277 14.03 -18.63 4.72
C MET A 277 14.20 -19.16 3.30
N ASP A 278 14.63 -20.41 3.16
CA ASP A 278 14.77 -21.14 1.88
C ASP A 278 13.54 -21.97 1.51
N ASP A 279 12.50 -21.98 2.33
CA ASP A 279 11.25 -22.64 2.01
C ASP A 279 10.50 -21.95 0.86
N LYS A 280 9.72 -22.74 0.11
CA LYS A 280 8.74 -22.21 -0.85
C LYS A 280 7.51 -21.69 -0.10
N PHE A 281 7.42 -20.38 0.07
CA PHE A 281 6.28 -19.78 0.75
C PHE A 281 4.98 -19.86 -0.05
N PRO A 282 3.83 -20.15 0.59
CA PRO A 282 2.54 -20.13 -0.06
C PRO A 282 2.08 -18.70 -0.37
N CYS A 283 1.29 -18.51 -1.44
CA CYS A 283 0.65 -17.22 -1.75
C CYS A 283 -0.39 -16.83 -0.69
N SER A 284 -1.17 -17.80 -0.23
CA SER A 284 -2.14 -17.66 0.86
C SER A 284 -2.23 -18.98 1.64
N PHE A 285 -2.74 -18.92 2.87
CA PHE A 285 -2.81 -20.07 3.76
C PHE A 285 -3.93 -19.93 4.79
N VAL A 286 -4.43 -21.04 5.30
CA VAL A 286 -5.33 -21.07 6.45
C VAL A 286 -4.50 -20.88 7.73
N PRO A 287 -4.77 -19.84 8.55
CA PRO A 287 -4.05 -19.62 9.80
C PRO A 287 -4.50 -20.62 10.88
N GLN A 288 -3.65 -20.85 11.89
CA GLN A 288 -4.00 -21.74 13.01
C GLN A 288 -5.11 -21.18 13.92
N HIS A 289 -5.28 -19.87 13.96
CA HIS A 289 -6.35 -19.17 14.68
C HIS A 289 -6.83 -17.98 13.86
N LYS A 290 -8.00 -17.45 14.17
CA LYS A 290 -8.51 -16.24 13.53
C LYS A 290 -7.63 -15.04 13.86
N ILE A 291 -7.28 -14.29 12.83
CA ILE A 291 -6.35 -13.16 12.94
C ILE A 291 -7.10 -11.91 13.42
N GLY A 292 -6.63 -11.35 14.52
CA GLY A 292 -7.15 -10.12 15.10
C GLY A 292 -6.20 -8.93 14.97
N MET A 293 -6.62 -7.78 15.48
CA MET A 293 -5.85 -6.53 15.42
C MET A 293 -4.42 -6.69 15.98
N LYS A 294 -4.27 -7.39 17.13
CA LYS A 294 -2.95 -7.59 17.75
C LYS A 294 -2.00 -8.46 16.91
N ASP A 295 -2.53 -9.46 16.21
CA ASP A 295 -1.73 -10.31 15.32
C ASP A 295 -1.24 -9.49 14.12
N ILE A 296 -2.12 -8.64 13.57
CA ILE A 296 -1.78 -7.72 12.48
C ILE A 296 -0.69 -6.75 12.94
N GLU A 297 -0.89 -6.08 14.07
CA GLU A 297 0.09 -5.15 14.64
C GLU A 297 1.44 -5.83 14.90
N ALA A 298 1.44 -7.05 15.46
CA ALA A 298 2.66 -7.80 15.74
C ALA A 298 3.47 -8.11 14.46
N VAL A 299 2.81 -8.21 13.31
CA VAL A 299 3.47 -8.36 12.02
C VAL A 299 3.88 -7.02 11.44
N MET A 300 2.97 -6.03 11.37
CA MET A 300 3.24 -4.73 10.77
C MET A 300 4.30 -3.91 11.51
N GLN A 301 4.53 -4.22 12.79
CA GLN A 301 5.56 -3.59 13.66
C GLN A 301 6.81 -4.45 13.82
N ASN A 302 6.98 -5.52 13.02
CA ASN A 302 8.07 -6.47 13.19
C ASN A 302 9.41 -5.93 12.67
N HIS A 303 10.46 -6.09 13.48
CA HIS A 303 11.83 -5.68 13.19
C HIS A 303 12.80 -6.87 13.19
N PHE A 304 12.30 -8.10 13.07
CA PHE A 304 13.06 -9.34 13.19
C PHE A 304 13.62 -9.62 14.58
N GLU A 305 13.04 -9.05 15.64
CA GLU A 305 13.51 -9.22 17.01
C GLU A 305 13.72 -10.69 17.37
N GLY A 306 14.88 -10.98 18.01
CA GLY A 306 15.24 -12.33 18.44
C GLY A 306 15.66 -13.28 17.32
N THR A 307 15.87 -12.79 16.08
CA THR A 307 16.32 -13.59 14.93
C THR A 307 17.73 -13.20 14.49
N SER A 308 18.30 -13.97 13.56
CA SER A 308 19.60 -13.66 12.93
C SER A 308 19.58 -12.40 12.04
N LEU A 309 18.40 -11.89 11.71
CA LEU A 309 18.22 -10.66 10.93
C LEU A 309 18.12 -9.40 11.79
N ASP A 310 18.09 -9.52 13.12
CA ASP A 310 18.06 -8.39 14.06
C ASP A 310 19.46 -7.83 14.32
N ASP A 311 19.88 -6.86 13.49
CA ASP A 311 21.16 -6.15 13.67
C ASP A 311 21.18 -5.30 14.94
N SER A 312 20.01 -4.87 15.45
CA SER A 312 19.88 -4.06 16.67
C SER A 312 20.18 -4.85 17.95
N GLN A 313 20.17 -6.19 17.88
CA GLN A 313 20.34 -7.09 19.02
C GLN A 313 19.39 -6.73 20.17
N GLU A 314 18.10 -6.75 19.89
CA GLU A 314 17.05 -6.33 20.83
C GLU A 314 17.29 -4.90 21.35
N TYR A 315 17.60 -3.99 20.41
CA TYR A 315 17.79 -2.55 20.63
C TYR A 315 19.07 -2.14 21.38
N LYS A 316 19.95 -3.09 21.73
CA LYS A 316 21.23 -2.80 22.40
C LYS A 316 22.25 -2.10 21.51
N LYS A 317 22.10 -2.25 20.18
CA LYS A 317 23.01 -1.67 19.17
C LYS A 317 22.39 -0.55 18.34
N GLY A 318 21.28 0.01 18.78
CA GLY A 318 20.61 1.13 18.11
C GLY A 318 19.18 0.84 17.70
N SER A 319 18.64 1.68 16.80
CA SER A 319 17.28 1.52 16.31
C SER A 319 17.14 0.29 15.40
N PRO A 320 16.08 -0.52 15.57
CA PRO A 320 15.79 -1.66 14.71
C PRO A 320 15.34 -1.23 13.31
N HIS A 321 14.90 0.02 13.13
CA HIS A 321 14.57 0.58 11.82
C HIS A 321 15.78 0.68 10.89
N SER A 322 17.00 0.64 11.44
CA SER A 322 18.27 0.71 10.71
C SER A 322 18.87 -0.67 10.39
N ASN A 323 18.12 -1.77 10.56
CA ASN A 323 18.56 -3.10 10.17
C ASN A 323 18.97 -3.14 8.70
N LYS A 324 20.11 -3.78 8.39
CA LYS A 324 20.61 -3.93 7.00
C LYS A 324 19.64 -4.72 6.12
N THR A 325 19.04 -5.74 6.69
CA THR A 325 17.90 -6.44 6.08
C THR A 325 16.65 -5.66 6.44
N HIS A 326 16.06 -5.02 5.44
CA HIS A 326 14.84 -4.23 5.64
C HIS A 326 13.73 -5.05 6.27
N ALA A 327 13.32 -4.66 7.47
CA ALA A 327 12.24 -5.28 8.22
C ALA A 327 10.86 -4.86 7.69
N ILE A 328 9.79 -5.41 8.26
CA ILE A 328 8.41 -5.04 7.93
C ILE A 328 8.12 -3.61 8.41
N CYS A 329 8.63 -3.24 9.60
CA CYS A 329 8.64 -1.86 10.07
C CYS A 329 10.08 -1.34 9.93
N ALA A 330 10.35 -0.56 8.91
CA ALA A 330 11.68 -0.09 8.53
C ALA A 330 11.76 1.44 8.55
N SER A 331 12.98 1.99 8.48
CA SER A 331 13.22 3.44 8.43
C SER A 331 12.52 4.17 7.29
N SER A 332 12.19 3.46 6.20
CA SER A 332 11.48 3.98 5.03
C SER A 332 9.96 4.06 5.20
N GLN A 333 9.38 3.47 6.25
CA GLN A 333 7.93 3.47 6.45
C GLN A 333 7.39 4.89 6.57
N GLN A 334 6.40 5.23 5.74
CA GLN A 334 5.71 6.53 5.77
C GLN A 334 4.43 6.46 6.58
N PHE A 335 3.63 5.42 6.38
CA PHE A 335 2.46 5.15 7.19
C PHE A 335 2.18 3.65 7.25
N SER A 336 1.40 3.26 8.24
CA SER A 336 0.77 1.95 8.31
C SER A 336 -0.73 2.11 8.39
N PHE A 337 -1.49 1.23 7.76
CA PHE A 337 -2.93 1.21 7.98
C PHE A 337 -3.47 -0.22 8.17
N ILE A 338 -4.64 -0.31 8.80
CA ILE A 338 -5.46 -1.51 8.92
C ILE A 338 -6.88 -1.12 8.54
N ALA A 339 -7.38 -1.61 7.42
CA ALA A 339 -8.73 -1.33 6.92
C ALA A 339 -9.65 -2.51 7.18
N GLU A 340 -10.77 -2.26 7.87
CA GLU A 340 -11.85 -3.23 8.10
C GLU A 340 -13.02 -2.88 7.19
N LEU A 341 -13.34 -3.75 6.24
CA LEU A 341 -14.39 -3.57 5.24
C LEU A 341 -15.66 -4.28 5.75
N ARG A 342 -16.40 -3.59 6.62
CA ARG A 342 -17.43 -4.22 7.45
C ARG A 342 -18.78 -4.27 6.74
N SER A 343 -19.25 -5.48 6.43
CA SER A 343 -20.57 -5.74 5.88
C SER A 343 -21.67 -5.66 6.95
N GLY A 344 -22.93 -5.47 6.53
CA GLY A 344 -24.09 -5.52 7.42
C GLY A 344 -24.36 -4.27 8.27
N ILE A 345 -23.51 -3.25 8.18
CA ILE A 345 -23.68 -1.95 8.86
C ILE A 345 -23.62 -0.80 7.85
N PRO A 346 -24.16 0.40 8.17
CA PRO A 346 -24.10 1.54 7.25
C PRO A 346 -22.66 1.84 6.84
N TRP A 347 -22.42 1.96 5.54
CA TRP A 347 -21.05 2.10 5.01
C TRP A 347 -20.31 3.32 5.57
N ALA A 348 -21.02 4.37 5.92
CA ALA A 348 -20.41 5.55 6.55
C ALA A 348 -19.57 5.20 7.80
N ILE A 349 -19.98 4.18 8.55
CA ILE A 349 -19.20 3.63 9.67
C ILE A 349 -18.69 2.22 9.39
N GLY A 350 -19.12 1.58 8.31
CA GLY A 350 -18.69 0.24 7.86
C GLY A 350 -17.29 0.24 7.29
N GLY A 351 -16.93 1.24 6.49
CA GLY A 351 -15.58 1.47 6.03
C GLY A 351 -14.75 2.11 7.13
N ARG A 352 -13.98 1.33 7.88
CA ARG A 352 -13.12 1.81 8.95
C ARG A 352 -11.65 1.53 8.61
N ILE A 353 -10.85 2.58 8.64
CA ILE A 353 -9.41 2.50 8.40
C ILE A 353 -8.66 3.05 9.62
N TRP A 354 -7.79 2.25 10.20
CA TRP A 354 -6.89 2.62 11.28
C TRP A 354 -5.57 3.05 10.68
N ILE A 355 -5.12 4.27 10.91
CA ILE A 355 -3.91 4.83 10.31
C ILE A 355 -2.91 5.17 11.41
N ALA A 356 -1.72 4.61 11.33
CA ALA A 356 -0.55 5.03 12.11
C ALA A 356 0.39 5.82 11.19
N PRO A 357 0.52 7.14 11.37
CA PRO A 357 1.49 7.93 10.63
C PRO A 357 2.91 7.50 11.01
N ARG A 358 3.82 7.47 10.06
CA ARG A 358 5.21 7.03 10.23
C ARG A 358 5.28 5.60 10.79
N HIS A 359 6.08 5.31 11.80
CA HIS A 359 6.29 3.97 12.35
C HIS A 359 5.16 3.53 13.27
N GLY A 360 4.40 2.52 12.87
CA GLY A 360 3.28 1.98 13.66
C GLY A 360 3.72 1.31 14.99
N CYS A 361 5.01 1.02 15.17
CA CYS A 361 5.56 0.48 16.43
C CYS A 361 5.63 1.50 17.57
N VAL A 362 5.60 2.81 17.25
CA VAL A 362 5.68 3.92 18.22
C VAL A 362 4.52 4.90 18.13
N ASN A 363 3.85 5.00 16.98
CA ASN A 363 2.69 5.86 16.77
C ASN A 363 1.39 5.05 16.85
N PRO A 364 0.28 5.64 17.40
CA PRO A 364 -1.00 4.93 17.54
C PRO A 364 -1.69 4.75 16.19
N TYR A 365 -2.50 3.70 16.08
CA TYR A 365 -3.43 3.51 14.99
C TYR A 365 -4.70 4.32 15.26
N MET A 366 -4.84 5.44 14.58
CA MET A 366 -6.00 6.35 14.66
C MET A 366 -7.11 5.83 13.75
N PRO A 367 -8.34 5.61 14.26
CA PRO A 367 -9.46 5.17 13.45
C PRO A 367 -10.10 6.31 12.68
N PHE A 368 -10.32 6.10 11.38
CA PHE A 368 -11.08 6.98 10.50
C PHE A 368 -12.23 6.20 9.85
N TYR A 369 -13.34 6.88 9.62
CA TYR A 369 -14.53 6.30 9.03
C TYR A 369 -14.82 6.87 7.65
N PHE A 370 -15.30 6.03 6.73
CA PHE A 370 -15.62 6.48 5.36
C PHE A 370 -16.62 7.66 5.33
N GLY A 371 -17.52 7.73 6.31
CA GLY A 371 -18.55 8.77 6.43
C GLY A 371 -18.06 10.16 6.79
N ILE A 372 -16.75 10.36 7.01
CA ILE A 372 -16.17 11.68 7.23
C ILE A 372 -16.45 12.60 6.02
N THR A 373 -16.80 13.85 6.29
CA THR A 373 -17.01 14.87 5.24
C THR A 373 -16.10 16.09 5.41
N GLU A 374 -15.54 16.28 6.61
CA GLU A 374 -14.62 17.36 6.94
C GLU A 374 -13.33 16.78 7.50
N ILE A 375 -12.33 16.60 6.65
CA ILE A 375 -11.01 16.15 7.11
C ILE A 375 -10.40 17.25 7.99
N PRO A 376 -9.86 16.91 9.20
CA PRO A 376 -9.13 17.87 10.02
C PRO A 376 -8.03 18.59 9.21
N ALA A 377 -8.04 19.93 9.21
CA ALA A 377 -7.10 20.72 8.41
C ALA A 377 -5.62 20.41 8.69
N SER A 378 -5.30 19.88 9.88
CA SER A 378 -3.95 19.43 10.23
C SER A 378 -3.51 18.13 9.51
N LEU A 379 -4.37 17.47 8.75
CA LEU A 379 -4.06 16.25 7.98
C LEU A 379 -3.93 16.52 6.48
N THR A 380 -4.09 17.75 6.02
CA THR A 380 -4.07 18.11 4.60
C THR A 380 -3.22 19.36 4.35
N MET A 381 -2.53 19.41 3.21
CA MET A 381 -1.82 20.62 2.77
C MET A 381 -2.74 21.57 2.01
N ASP A 382 -3.66 21.05 1.22
CA ASP A 382 -4.51 21.76 0.28
C ASP A 382 -5.94 21.21 0.31
N ASP A 383 -6.84 21.85 -0.43
CA ASP A 383 -8.12 21.21 -0.74
C ASP A 383 -7.93 20.03 -1.74
N PRO A 384 -8.88 19.08 -1.81
CA PRO A 384 -8.74 17.87 -2.63
C PRO A 384 -8.51 18.16 -4.12
N ASP A 385 -9.16 19.18 -4.70
CA ASP A 385 -9.03 19.51 -6.13
C ASP A 385 -7.62 20.03 -6.44
N LYS A 386 -7.10 20.92 -5.61
CA LYS A 386 -5.75 21.47 -5.74
C LYS A 386 -4.70 20.38 -5.48
N ALA A 387 -4.91 19.53 -4.48
CA ALA A 387 -4.04 18.38 -4.22
C ALA A 387 -3.95 17.46 -5.45
N TYR A 388 -5.07 17.21 -6.12
CA TYR A 388 -5.09 16.44 -7.36
C TYR A 388 -4.30 17.10 -8.49
N GLU A 389 -4.45 18.40 -8.71
CA GLU A 389 -3.72 19.14 -9.74
C GLU A 389 -2.20 19.16 -9.48
N LEU A 390 -1.80 19.23 -8.21
CA LEU A 390 -0.41 19.33 -7.79
C LEU A 390 0.26 17.98 -7.56
N HIS A 391 -0.49 16.91 -7.46
CA HIS A 391 -0.02 15.60 -7.01
C HIS A 391 1.28 15.14 -7.68
N PHE A 392 1.41 15.36 -8.99
CA PHE A 392 2.59 14.95 -9.77
C PHE A 392 3.75 15.97 -9.69
N LYS A 393 3.55 17.10 -9.04
CA LYS A 393 4.56 18.15 -8.90
C LYS A 393 5.28 17.97 -7.58
N ARG A 394 6.39 17.24 -7.58
CA ARG A 394 7.24 17.15 -6.40
C ARG A 394 7.83 18.52 -6.08
N THR A 395 7.50 19.07 -4.91
CA THR A 395 7.97 20.35 -4.42
C THR A 395 8.65 20.16 -3.08
N GLU A 396 9.53 21.12 -2.70
CA GLU A 396 10.15 21.14 -1.36
C GLU A 396 9.12 21.31 -0.24
N ALA A 397 7.93 21.82 -0.55
CA ALA A 397 6.86 22.00 0.43
C ALA A 397 6.43 20.70 1.12
N ILE A 398 6.57 19.55 0.46
CA ILE A 398 6.26 18.24 1.06
C ILE A 398 7.20 17.82 2.19
N TYR A 399 8.34 18.51 2.33
CA TYR A 399 9.32 18.30 3.39
C TYR A 399 9.36 19.46 4.40
N ASP A 400 8.49 20.46 4.24
CA ASP A 400 8.50 21.67 5.04
C ASP A 400 7.86 21.46 6.42
N ARG A 401 8.70 21.35 7.43
CA ARG A 401 8.30 21.15 8.84
C ARG A 401 7.70 22.40 9.50
N SER A 402 7.77 23.57 8.87
CA SER A 402 7.13 24.78 9.37
C SER A 402 5.61 24.77 9.18
N GLN A 403 5.09 23.88 8.33
CA GLN A 403 3.66 23.71 8.12
C GLN A 403 3.00 23.12 9.38
N PRO A 404 1.84 23.63 9.81
CA PRO A 404 1.16 23.21 11.04
C PRO A 404 0.41 21.89 10.86
N LEU A 405 1.08 20.86 10.34
CA LEU A 405 0.50 19.55 10.07
C LEU A 405 0.77 18.59 11.22
N ALA A 406 -0.25 17.84 11.60
CA ALA A 406 -0.17 16.77 12.60
C ALA A 406 0.90 15.72 12.24
N TRP A 407 1.13 15.51 10.96
CA TRP A 407 2.15 14.63 10.42
C TRP A 407 3.52 14.81 11.08
N TRP A 408 3.97 16.04 11.26
CA TRP A 408 5.29 16.34 11.84
C TRP A 408 5.43 15.95 13.31
N SER A 409 4.33 15.94 14.06
CA SER A 409 4.31 15.43 15.44
C SER A 409 4.64 13.92 15.47
N PHE A 410 4.08 13.14 14.56
CA PHE A 410 4.34 11.69 14.47
C PHE A 410 5.76 11.39 13.96
N VAL A 411 6.25 12.15 13.01
CA VAL A 411 7.65 12.07 12.55
C VAL A 411 8.60 12.35 13.72
N ALA A 412 8.35 13.40 14.50
CA ALA A 412 9.20 13.79 15.63
C ALA A 412 9.24 12.69 16.72
N VAL A 413 8.13 12.02 17.00
CA VAL A 413 8.10 10.87 17.94
C VAL A 413 8.91 9.69 17.39
N SER A 414 8.81 9.40 16.09
CA SER A 414 9.61 8.34 15.47
C SER A 414 11.10 8.65 15.50
N GLU A 415 11.49 9.88 15.20
CA GLU A 415 12.89 10.33 15.29
C GLU A 415 13.42 10.32 16.74
N TYR A 416 12.57 10.69 17.70
CA TYR A 416 12.92 10.57 19.13
C TYR A 416 13.15 9.13 19.54
N ALA A 417 12.32 8.21 19.08
CA ALA A 417 12.52 6.78 19.33
C ALA A 417 13.88 6.32 18.79
N ASP A 418 14.20 6.68 17.55
CA ASP A 418 15.39 6.21 16.83
C ASP A 418 16.70 6.70 17.43
N GLN A 419 16.71 7.83 18.13
CA GLN A 419 17.92 8.35 18.80
C GLN A 419 18.48 7.38 19.84
N GLU A 420 17.62 6.80 20.71
CA GLU A 420 17.99 5.84 21.76
C GLU A 420 16.84 4.82 21.92
N TYR A 421 16.58 4.03 20.88
CA TYR A 421 15.38 3.19 20.78
C TYR A 421 15.16 2.31 22.01
N GLY A 422 16.18 1.60 22.45
CA GLY A 422 16.10 0.72 23.65
C GLY A 422 15.72 1.46 24.93
N LYS A 423 16.03 2.75 25.04
CA LYS A 423 15.69 3.59 26.18
C LYS A 423 14.24 4.09 26.13
N HIS A 424 13.80 4.49 24.94
CA HIS A 424 12.52 5.17 24.77
C HIS A 424 11.35 4.23 24.49
N ILE A 425 11.59 3.06 23.89
CA ILE A 425 10.53 2.21 23.35
C ILE A 425 9.50 1.76 24.39
N SER A 426 9.91 1.50 25.63
CA SER A 426 8.98 1.07 26.69
C SER A 426 7.96 2.14 27.08
N GLU A 427 8.36 3.41 27.10
CA GLU A 427 7.45 4.54 27.35
C GLU A 427 6.53 4.77 26.15
N LEU A 428 7.10 4.79 24.93
CA LEU A 428 6.36 5.01 23.70
C LEU A 428 5.31 3.94 23.45
N ARG A 429 5.65 2.66 23.64
CA ARG A 429 4.69 1.54 23.52
C ARG A 429 3.56 1.67 24.53
N ARG A 430 3.84 2.02 25.77
CA ARG A 430 2.80 2.24 26.78
C ARG A 430 1.85 3.37 26.38
N ASN A 431 2.38 4.51 25.93
CA ASN A 431 1.56 5.63 25.44
C ASN A 431 0.70 5.21 24.23
N LYS A 432 1.29 4.52 23.25
CA LYS A 432 0.57 3.96 22.10
C LYS A 432 -0.57 3.04 22.55
N GLU A 433 -0.31 2.08 23.43
CA GLU A 433 -1.32 1.15 23.93
C GLU A 433 -2.45 1.84 24.70
N GLU A 434 -2.15 2.92 25.42
CA GLU A 434 -3.16 3.75 26.10
C GLU A 434 -4.06 4.47 25.09
N LEU A 435 -3.48 5.04 24.03
CA LEU A 435 -4.21 5.66 22.94
C LEU A 435 -5.03 4.64 22.15
N ASP A 436 -4.49 3.50 21.81
CA ASP A 436 -5.21 2.43 21.08
C ASP A 436 -6.44 1.95 21.88
N ARG A 437 -6.30 1.78 23.21
CA ARG A 437 -7.43 1.45 24.09
C ARG A 437 -8.45 2.59 24.16
N TYR A 438 -8.00 3.84 24.21
CA TYR A 438 -8.87 5.01 24.19
C TYR A 438 -9.67 5.07 22.89
N TYR A 439 -9.00 4.94 21.73
CA TYR A 439 -9.65 4.98 20.41
C TYR A 439 -10.62 3.83 20.19
N THR A 440 -10.29 2.62 20.65
CA THR A 440 -11.21 1.49 20.60
C THR A 440 -12.53 1.78 21.35
N LYS A 441 -12.44 2.37 22.54
CA LYS A 441 -13.63 2.77 23.33
C LYS A 441 -14.41 3.90 22.65
N LEU A 442 -13.68 4.91 22.15
CA LEU A 442 -14.28 6.08 21.49
C LEU A 442 -15.01 5.64 20.20
N ALA A 443 -14.41 4.76 19.42
CA ALA A 443 -15.01 4.17 18.22
C ALA A 443 -16.29 3.39 18.54
N ALA A 444 -16.28 2.56 19.57
CA ALA A 444 -17.47 1.83 20.02
C ALA A 444 -18.59 2.77 20.50
N GLN A 445 -18.26 3.89 21.17
CA GLN A 445 -19.22 4.89 21.58
C GLN A 445 -19.82 5.62 20.36
N LEU A 446 -18.98 6.05 19.40
CA LEU A 446 -19.45 6.66 18.15
C LEU A 446 -20.46 5.77 17.45
N GLU A 447 -20.15 4.49 17.25
CA GLU A 447 -21.03 3.55 16.55
C GLU A 447 -22.38 3.37 17.28
N LYS A 448 -22.32 3.29 18.61
CA LYS A 448 -23.53 3.23 19.45
C LYS A 448 -24.41 4.48 19.30
N ASP A 449 -23.82 5.65 19.21
CA ASP A 449 -24.56 6.92 19.08
C ASP A 449 -25.03 7.18 17.64
N TYR A 450 -24.27 6.72 16.64
CA TYR A 450 -24.56 6.86 15.22
C TYR A 450 -25.75 6.02 14.75
N LEU A 451 -25.79 4.73 15.11
CA LEU A 451 -26.76 3.77 14.58
C LEU A 451 -28.23 4.15 14.83
N PRO A 452 -28.65 4.71 15.98
CA PRO A 452 -30.04 5.09 16.18
C PRO A 452 -30.51 6.30 15.37
N ILE A 453 -29.56 7.15 14.91
CA ILE A 453 -29.90 8.46 14.33
C ILE A 453 -29.60 8.59 12.84
N TYR A 454 -28.74 7.76 12.25
CA TYR A 454 -28.20 7.99 10.90
C TYR A 454 -29.28 8.13 9.79
N LYS A 455 -30.42 7.44 9.91
CA LYS A 455 -31.55 7.58 8.98
C LYS A 455 -32.46 8.78 9.31
N LYS A 456 -32.61 9.10 10.60
CA LYS A 456 -33.60 10.09 11.08
C LYS A 456 -32.99 11.50 11.15
N GLN A 457 -31.70 11.61 11.41
CA GLN A 457 -30.97 12.85 11.61
C GLN A 457 -29.60 12.77 10.88
N PRO A 458 -29.57 12.65 9.53
CA PRO A 458 -28.34 12.37 8.79
C PRO A 458 -27.24 13.44 9.00
N ALA A 459 -27.62 14.72 9.05
CA ALA A 459 -26.65 15.80 9.32
C ALA A 459 -25.99 15.66 10.71
N LYS A 460 -26.75 15.29 11.74
CA LYS A 460 -26.20 15.05 13.07
C LYS A 460 -25.31 13.82 13.10
N ALA A 461 -25.66 12.77 12.38
CA ALA A 461 -24.86 11.57 12.27
C ALA A 461 -23.50 11.85 11.61
N VAL A 462 -23.47 12.68 10.56
CA VAL A 462 -22.23 13.15 9.92
C VAL A 462 -21.40 13.98 10.89
N SER A 463 -22.03 14.92 11.64
CA SER A 463 -21.32 15.72 12.65
C SER A 463 -20.65 14.84 13.70
N LEU A 464 -21.28 13.76 14.16
CA LEU A 464 -20.67 12.84 15.11
C LEU A 464 -19.36 12.22 14.57
N ILE A 465 -19.32 11.87 13.28
CA ILE A 465 -18.10 11.34 12.66
C ILE A 465 -17.04 12.42 12.59
N ASN A 466 -17.38 13.63 12.10
CA ASN A 466 -16.41 14.71 11.98
C ASN A 466 -15.83 15.14 13.34
N ASP A 467 -16.66 15.21 14.39
CA ASP A 467 -16.23 15.56 15.75
C ASP A 467 -15.32 14.47 16.34
N PHE A 468 -15.65 13.19 16.09
CA PHE A 468 -14.84 12.05 16.48
C PHE A 468 -13.45 12.11 15.85
N GLU A 469 -13.34 12.37 14.54
CA GLU A 469 -12.05 12.43 13.85
C GLU A 469 -11.18 13.60 14.37
N LYS A 470 -11.78 14.76 14.65
CA LYS A 470 -11.11 15.91 15.27
C LYS A 470 -10.54 15.53 16.65
N GLU A 471 -11.31 14.84 17.48
CA GLU A 471 -10.88 14.38 18.81
C GLU A 471 -9.72 13.37 18.69
N VAL A 472 -9.83 12.37 17.80
CA VAL A 472 -8.81 11.36 17.57
C VAL A 472 -7.46 11.98 17.23
N VAL A 473 -7.43 12.91 16.27
CA VAL A 473 -6.20 13.56 15.80
C VAL A 473 -5.63 14.50 16.84
N SER A 474 -6.48 15.35 17.46
CA SER A 474 -6.03 16.31 18.46
C SER A 474 -5.46 15.62 19.70
N ARG A 475 -6.06 14.52 20.12
CA ARG A 475 -5.58 13.71 21.23
C ARG A 475 -4.22 13.08 20.95
N ALA A 476 -4.01 12.50 19.75
CA ALA A 476 -2.73 11.93 19.36
C ALA A 476 -1.62 12.97 19.38
N VAL A 477 -1.85 14.14 18.76
CA VAL A 477 -0.88 15.25 18.72
C VAL A 477 -0.57 15.77 20.13
N SER A 478 -1.59 15.91 20.99
CA SER A 478 -1.41 16.37 22.37
C SER A 478 -0.52 15.41 23.17
N GLU A 479 -0.74 14.10 23.07
CA GLU A 479 0.08 13.11 23.80
C GLU A 479 1.51 13.04 23.24
N ASN A 480 1.68 13.15 21.91
CA ASN A 480 3.00 13.25 21.29
C ASN A 480 3.79 14.46 21.81
N ASN A 481 3.15 15.63 21.87
CA ASN A 481 3.78 16.84 22.38
C ASN A 481 4.23 16.67 23.85
N LYS A 482 3.40 16.05 24.72
CA LYS A 482 3.78 15.77 26.11
C LYS A 482 5.02 14.87 26.24
N ILE A 483 5.23 13.95 25.27
CA ILE A 483 6.44 13.12 25.24
C ILE A 483 7.64 13.96 24.84
N LEU A 484 7.48 14.77 23.79
CA LEU A 484 8.56 15.59 23.24
C LEU A 484 8.96 16.74 24.15
N ASP A 485 8.04 17.30 24.95
CA ASP A 485 8.31 18.40 25.92
C ASP A 485 9.10 17.91 27.16
N LYS A 486 9.22 16.61 27.38
CA LYS A 486 10.05 16.02 28.47
C LYS A 486 11.54 15.97 28.14
N LYS A 487 11.93 16.36 26.93
CA LYS A 487 13.34 16.47 26.50
C LYS A 487 13.99 17.67 27.12
#